data_5d1b352296eeb1f95cb557c68be2e2bd
#
_entry.id   5d1b352296eeb1f95cb557c68be2e2bd
#
_cell.length_a   1.000
_cell.length_b   1.000
_cell.length_c   1.000
_cell.angle_alpha   90.00
_cell.angle_beta   90.00
_cell.angle_gamma   90.00
#
_symmetry.space_group_name_H-M   'P 1'
#
loop_
_entity.id
_entity.type
_entity.pdbx_description
1 polymer ?
#
loop_
_entity_poly.entity_id
_entity_poly.type
_entity_poly.pdbx_seq_one_letter_code
_entity_poly.pdbx_strand_id
1 'polypeptide(L)'
;MAEASENWDEHREDSVDNLFENMMKLPCDHGRPADYIIAWFKYYLKQRQTEFTCPAFDEGRRRSCGAKLSYQDVCRLIHLTNKQRQFLEENISLLTARNLCEFKACPGCLSYVERRDKTNLCVRCTICTANKKHTYNFCWSCWREWKGPTHNAVRCSNDGCGQTTVSGDRLLPCTAEFKERTLRNKKDDIYPMKDKSSDRRRLALLINNMEFENGDVRVGAEKDELSMETLLKGLGYTVLTLRDLTAQGMSAAMRDFAQREEHVQSDSCFVVFMSHGNAAGICGISNRVNSNGKKDIFSTDEIYNCLNTENCPGLRDKPKVILIQSCRGDTVSYRNPKTGSDFFQDIVEIFNKHAHEDHIEELFRKAMSL
;
A
#
# COMPACT_ATOMS: atom_id res chain seq x y z
N MET A 1 44.34 35.64 -14.57
CA MET A 1 43.85 34.47 -13.84
C MET A 1 42.95 35.01 -12.74
N ALA A 2 41.65 34.94 -12.98
CA ALA A 2 40.64 35.31 -12.01
C ALA A 2 39.83 34.03 -11.79
N GLU A 3 39.85 33.52 -10.55
CA GLU A 3 39.13 32.34 -10.11
C GLU A 3 37.64 32.67 -10.04
N ALA A 4 36.85 31.88 -10.74
CA ALA A 4 35.39 31.88 -10.59
C ALA A 4 35.05 31.02 -9.39
N SER A 5 34.66 31.63 -8.28
CA SER A 5 34.01 30.98 -7.17
C SER A 5 32.54 30.73 -7.55
N GLU A 6 32.19 29.51 -7.90
CA GLU A 6 30.81 29.10 -8.13
C GLU A 6 30.06 29.12 -6.80
N ASN A 7 29.01 29.92 -6.78
CA ASN A 7 28.13 30.13 -5.65
C ASN A 7 27.12 28.96 -5.58
N TRP A 8 27.33 28.01 -4.67
CA TRP A 8 26.50 26.81 -4.47
C TRP A 8 25.32 27.00 -3.49
N ASP A 9 25.14 28.21 -2.96
CA ASP A 9 24.14 28.46 -1.89
C ASP A 9 22.77 28.98 -2.37
N GLU A 10 22.62 29.38 -3.65
CA GLU A 10 21.36 30.02 -4.12
C GLU A 10 20.22 29.03 -4.43
N HIS A 11 20.46 27.71 -4.47
CA HIS A 11 19.41 26.72 -4.80
C HIS A 11 18.73 26.07 -3.59
N ARG A 12 19.11 26.44 -2.37
CA ARG A 12 18.58 25.81 -1.15
C ARG A 12 17.37 26.53 -0.56
N GLU A 13 17.19 27.80 -0.80
CA GLU A 13 16.09 28.61 -0.26
C GLU A 13 14.79 28.45 -1.07
N ASP A 14 14.86 28.28 -2.38
CA ASP A 14 13.67 28.17 -3.25
C ASP A 14 12.86 26.88 -3.07
N SER A 15 13.42 25.84 -2.43
CA SER A 15 12.72 24.58 -2.23
C SER A 15 11.84 24.54 -0.98
N VAL A 16 12.09 25.41 0.00
CA VAL A 16 11.41 25.40 1.30
C VAL A 16 10.09 26.15 1.25
N ASP A 17 10.02 27.28 0.56
CA ASP A 17 8.81 28.11 0.49
C ASP A 17 7.65 27.43 -0.27
N ASN A 18 7.94 26.60 -1.28
CA ASN A 18 6.94 25.81 -2.01
C ASN A 18 6.34 24.65 -1.21
N LEU A 19 6.99 24.22 -0.14
CA LEU A 19 6.54 23.11 0.71
C LEU A 19 5.37 23.48 1.62
N PHE A 20 5.12 24.77 1.84
CA PHE A 20 4.09 25.26 2.77
C PHE A 20 2.81 25.74 2.08
N GLU A 21 2.81 25.93 0.77
CA GLU A 21 1.59 26.25 0.02
C GLU A 21 0.65 25.04 0.04
N ASN A 22 -0.60 25.24 0.49
CA ASN A 22 -1.67 24.22 0.62
C ASN A 22 -1.51 23.18 1.75
N MET A 23 -0.66 23.45 2.73
CA MET A 23 -0.57 22.60 3.92
C MET A 23 -1.78 22.82 4.84
N MET A 24 -2.49 21.75 5.15
CA MET A 24 -3.58 21.76 6.13
C MET A 24 -3.00 21.54 7.52
N LYS A 25 -3.26 22.47 8.44
CA LYS A 25 -2.85 22.37 9.84
C LYS A 25 -3.83 21.48 10.59
N LEU A 26 -3.35 20.31 11.01
CA LEU A 26 -4.13 19.33 11.78
C LEU A 26 -4.35 19.80 13.22
N PRO A 27 -5.32 19.23 13.98
CA PRO A 27 -5.55 19.58 15.38
C PRO A 27 -4.35 19.38 16.31
N CYS A 28 -3.38 18.59 15.90
CA CYS A 28 -2.11 18.35 16.59
C CYS A 28 -0.98 19.25 16.11
N ASP A 29 -1.26 20.33 15.41
CA ASP A 29 -0.35 21.32 14.83
C ASP A 29 0.54 20.83 13.68
N HIS A 30 0.52 19.55 13.33
CA HIS A 30 1.24 19.06 12.17
C HIS A 30 0.58 19.50 10.85
N GLY A 31 1.37 20.04 9.92
CA GLY A 31 0.92 20.39 8.58
C GLY A 31 1.05 19.22 7.61
N ARG A 32 0.02 18.96 6.80
CA ARG A 32 0.05 17.97 5.71
C ARG A 32 -0.79 18.44 4.52
N PRO A 33 -0.39 18.09 3.28
CA PRO A 33 -1.20 18.38 2.09
C PRO A 33 -2.57 17.69 2.17
N ALA A 34 -3.60 18.32 1.61
CA ALA A 34 -4.97 17.85 1.68
C ALA A 34 -5.16 16.48 0.99
N ASP A 35 -4.56 16.29 -0.19
CA ASP A 35 -4.57 15.04 -0.95
C ASP A 35 -3.93 13.89 -0.17
N TYR A 36 -2.82 14.16 0.51
CA TYR A 36 -2.17 13.16 1.36
C TYR A 36 -3.06 12.76 2.55
N ILE A 37 -3.72 13.71 3.23
CA ILE A 37 -4.65 13.39 4.32
C ILE A 37 -5.80 12.54 3.80
N ILE A 38 -6.38 12.85 2.63
CA ILE A 38 -7.44 12.07 2.01
C ILE A 38 -6.96 10.66 1.67
N ALA A 39 -5.77 10.52 1.06
CA ALA A 39 -5.20 9.22 0.74
C ALA A 39 -4.93 8.38 2.00
N TRP A 40 -4.48 9.03 3.09
CA TRP A 40 -4.27 8.40 4.39
C TRP A 40 -5.58 7.87 4.99
N PHE A 41 -6.67 8.63 4.92
CA PHE A 41 -8.00 8.15 5.34
C PHE A 41 -8.47 6.98 4.49
N LYS A 42 -8.34 7.04 3.16
CA LYS A 42 -8.66 5.93 2.26
C LYS A 42 -7.86 4.66 2.62
N TYR A 43 -6.58 4.83 2.98
CA TYR A 43 -5.74 3.72 3.44
C TYR A 43 -6.29 3.07 4.71
N TYR A 44 -6.66 3.85 5.75
CA TYR A 44 -7.24 3.31 6.98
C TYR A 44 -8.55 2.56 6.71
N LEU A 45 -9.43 3.13 5.88
CA LEU A 45 -10.69 2.47 5.50
C LEU A 45 -10.44 1.14 4.77
N LYS A 46 -9.41 1.07 3.91
CA LYS A 46 -8.99 -0.18 3.26
C LYS A 46 -8.50 -1.21 4.28
N GLN A 47 -7.84 -0.78 5.35
CA GLN A 47 -7.45 -1.64 6.48
C GLN A 47 -8.61 -1.96 7.44
N ARG A 48 -9.84 -1.57 7.10
CA ARG A 48 -11.05 -1.74 7.93
C ARG A 48 -10.97 -1.03 9.29
N GLN A 49 -10.21 0.05 9.35
CA GLN A 49 -10.08 0.89 10.54
C GLN A 49 -10.95 2.14 10.38
N THR A 50 -11.65 2.51 11.44
CA THR A 50 -12.48 3.72 11.51
C THR A 50 -11.90 4.77 12.45
N GLU A 51 -10.87 4.42 13.19
CA GLU A 51 -10.07 5.36 13.97
C GLU A 51 -8.88 5.83 13.14
N PHE A 52 -8.86 7.12 12.87
CA PHE A 52 -7.79 7.74 12.08
C PHE A 52 -6.80 8.45 13.00
N THR A 53 -5.53 8.42 12.64
CA THR A 53 -4.48 9.09 13.41
C THR A 53 -3.62 9.96 12.49
N CYS A 54 -2.99 10.98 13.07
CA CYS A 54 -2.05 11.82 12.36
C CYS A 54 -0.87 10.98 11.83
N PRO A 55 -0.53 11.06 10.54
CA PRO A 55 0.58 10.30 9.96
C PRO A 55 1.96 10.85 10.32
N ALA A 56 2.02 12.08 10.84
CA ALA A 56 3.27 12.78 11.10
C ALA A 56 4.10 12.12 12.20
N PHE A 57 5.41 12.27 12.08
CA PHE A 57 6.37 11.99 13.13
C PHE A 57 6.53 13.22 14.04
N ASP A 58 6.51 13.01 15.34
CA ASP A 58 6.75 14.03 16.36
C ASP A 58 8.24 13.98 16.75
N GLU A 59 9.01 14.92 16.20
CA GLU A 59 10.47 14.99 16.43
C GLU A 59 10.82 15.17 17.91
N GLY A 60 10.00 15.95 18.64
CA GLY A 60 10.21 16.20 20.07
C GLY A 60 10.06 14.93 20.93
N ARG A 61 9.16 14.06 20.53
CA ARG A 61 8.88 12.78 21.22
C ARG A 61 9.57 11.58 20.57
N ARG A 62 10.22 11.77 19.43
CA ARG A 62 10.86 10.72 18.61
C ARG A 62 9.94 9.51 18.32
N ARG A 63 8.67 9.77 18.05
CA ARG A 63 7.66 8.75 17.74
C ARG A 63 6.59 9.31 16.80
N SER A 64 5.81 8.42 16.17
CA SER A 64 4.63 8.82 15.41
C SER A 64 3.69 9.66 16.29
N CYS A 65 3.15 10.74 15.76
CA CYS A 65 2.26 11.65 16.49
C CYS A 65 1.08 10.89 17.11
N GLY A 66 0.41 10.06 16.31
CA GLY A 66 -0.70 9.21 16.76
C GLY A 66 -1.91 9.97 17.29
N ALA A 67 -1.94 11.30 17.18
CA ALA A 67 -3.09 12.12 17.56
C ALA A 67 -4.32 11.69 16.75
N LYS A 68 -5.44 11.42 17.41
CA LYS A 68 -6.69 11.01 16.74
C LYS A 68 -7.22 12.15 15.88
N LEU A 69 -7.66 11.80 14.68
CA LEU A 69 -8.32 12.68 13.73
C LEU A 69 -9.74 12.20 13.52
N SER A 70 -10.72 13.04 13.75
CA SER A 70 -12.11 12.71 13.45
C SER A 70 -12.45 13.02 11.98
N TYR A 71 -13.46 12.33 11.44
CA TYR A 71 -14.00 12.66 10.12
C TYR A 71 -14.48 14.13 10.06
N GLN A 72 -15.00 14.66 11.16
CA GLN A 72 -15.43 16.06 11.25
C GLN A 72 -14.27 17.03 11.14
N ASP A 73 -13.09 16.68 11.69
CA ASP A 73 -11.87 17.51 11.54
C ASP A 73 -11.45 17.57 10.07
N VAL A 74 -11.47 16.44 9.38
CA VAL A 74 -11.16 16.38 7.94
C VAL A 74 -12.13 17.23 7.13
N CYS A 75 -13.43 17.13 7.37
CA CYS A 75 -14.44 17.93 6.67
C CYS A 75 -14.31 19.44 6.93
N ARG A 76 -13.81 19.84 8.10
CA ARG A 76 -13.55 21.26 8.42
C ARG A 76 -12.29 21.78 7.74
N LEU A 77 -11.24 20.97 7.67
CA LEU A 77 -9.94 21.38 7.21
C LEU A 77 -9.81 21.28 5.67
N ILE A 78 -10.52 20.34 5.06
CA ILE A 78 -10.35 20.02 3.65
C ILE A 78 -11.68 20.21 2.91
N HIS A 79 -11.62 20.92 1.79
CA HIS A 79 -12.75 21.00 0.86
C HIS A 79 -12.85 19.71 0.05
N LEU A 80 -13.55 18.70 0.63
CA LEU A 80 -13.81 17.45 -0.06
C LEU A 80 -14.77 17.67 -1.25
N THR A 81 -14.44 17.09 -2.38
CA THR A 81 -15.39 16.96 -3.49
C THR A 81 -16.58 16.08 -3.08
N ASN A 82 -17.73 16.21 -3.75
CA ASN A 82 -18.90 15.38 -3.47
C ASN A 82 -18.57 13.88 -3.59
N LYS A 83 -17.77 13.48 -4.59
CA LYS A 83 -17.30 12.09 -4.75
C LYS A 83 -16.47 11.61 -3.55
N GLN A 84 -15.51 12.43 -3.09
CA GLN A 84 -14.66 12.09 -1.94
C GLN A 84 -15.48 11.98 -0.65
N ARG A 85 -16.39 12.94 -0.42
CA ARG A 85 -17.28 12.93 0.73
C ARG A 85 -18.15 11.67 0.75
N GLN A 86 -18.85 11.40 -0.34
CA GLN A 86 -19.70 10.23 -0.49
C GLN A 86 -18.91 8.94 -0.24
N PHE A 87 -17.74 8.78 -0.86
CA PHE A 87 -16.89 7.61 -0.66
C PHE A 87 -16.50 7.42 0.81
N LEU A 88 -16.07 8.48 1.50
CA LEU A 88 -15.66 8.39 2.91
C LEU A 88 -16.87 8.04 3.80
N GLU A 89 -18.00 8.72 3.63
CA GLU A 89 -19.23 8.51 4.44
C GLU A 89 -19.80 7.09 4.25
N GLU A 90 -19.89 6.61 3.01
CA GLU A 90 -20.35 5.25 2.72
C GLU A 90 -19.43 4.20 3.35
N ASN A 91 -18.11 4.34 3.22
CA ASN A 91 -17.17 3.36 3.77
C ASN A 91 -17.12 3.42 5.31
N ILE A 92 -17.14 4.61 5.93
CA ILE A 92 -17.20 4.74 7.40
C ILE A 92 -18.48 4.11 7.93
N SER A 93 -19.63 4.41 7.33
CA SER A 93 -20.94 3.86 7.72
C SER A 93 -20.96 2.34 7.60
N LEU A 94 -20.43 1.83 6.48
CA LEU A 94 -20.37 0.39 6.21
C LEU A 94 -19.44 -0.35 7.17
N LEU A 95 -18.30 0.24 7.51
CA LEU A 95 -17.36 -0.33 8.48
C LEU A 95 -17.91 -0.25 9.92
N THR A 96 -18.56 0.84 10.28
CA THR A 96 -19.22 0.99 11.60
C THR A 96 -20.32 -0.06 11.76
N ALA A 97 -21.17 -0.23 10.74
CA ALA A 97 -22.18 -1.28 10.73
C ALA A 97 -21.55 -2.68 10.83
N ARG A 98 -20.43 -2.94 10.12
CA ARG A 98 -19.71 -4.22 10.16
C ARG A 98 -18.99 -4.49 11.48
N ASN A 99 -18.59 -3.46 12.22
CA ASN A 99 -18.03 -3.63 13.57
C ASN A 99 -19.07 -4.09 14.58
N LEU A 100 -20.34 -3.75 14.35
CA LEU A 100 -21.49 -4.22 15.15
C LEU A 100 -21.94 -5.62 14.70
N CYS A 101 -21.98 -5.89 13.40
CA CYS A 101 -22.45 -7.14 12.82
C CYS A 101 -21.63 -7.49 11.56
N GLU A 102 -21.33 -8.79 11.35
CA GLU A 102 -20.73 -9.25 10.10
C GLU A 102 -21.83 -9.58 9.08
N PHE A 103 -21.79 -8.90 7.93
CA PHE A 103 -22.68 -9.18 6.80
C PHE A 103 -21.92 -9.75 5.62
N LYS A 104 -22.49 -10.76 4.95
CA LYS A 104 -21.97 -11.33 3.72
C LYS A 104 -23.11 -11.72 2.80
N ALA A 105 -22.91 -11.54 1.48
CA ALA A 105 -23.92 -11.96 0.52
C ALA A 105 -24.06 -13.48 0.51
N CYS A 106 -25.28 -13.98 0.46
CA CYS A 106 -25.57 -15.40 0.33
C CYS A 106 -25.17 -15.90 -1.07
N PRO A 107 -24.45 -17.01 -1.22
CA PRO A 107 -24.08 -17.54 -2.52
C PRO A 107 -25.27 -18.01 -3.36
N GLY A 108 -26.43 -18.28 -2.73
CA GLY A 108 -27.61 -18.79 -3.42
C GLY A 108 -28.56 -17.71 -3.93
N CYS A 109 -28.68 -16.56 -3.24
CA CYS A 109 -29.62 -15.49 -3.63
C CYS A 109 -29.01 -14.09 -3.61
N LEU A 110 -27.75 -13.96 -3.29
CA LEU A 110 -26.98 -12.70 -3.20
C LEU A 110 -27.50 -11.69 -2.16
N SER A 111 -28.54 -12.01 -1.40
CA SER A 111 -29.04 -11.18 -0.31
C SER A 111 -28.04 -11.20 0.85
N TYR A 112 -27.88 -10.07 1.53
CA TYR A 112 -26.98 -9.98 2.68
C TYR A 112 -27.53 -10.76 3.88
N VAL A 113 -26.67 -11.57 4.51
CA VAL A 113 -26.97 -12.36 5.70
C VAL A 113 -26.06 -11.92 6.82
N GLU A 114 -26.63 -11.68 8.00
CA GLU A 114 -25.92 -11.32 9.22
C GLU A 114 -25.32 -12.57 9.89
N ARG A 115 -24.06 -12.48 10.32
CA ARG A 115 -23.43 -13.45 11.21
C ARG A 115 -23.24 -12.83 12.59
N ARG A 116 -23.98 -13.30 13.57
CA ARG A 116 -23.91 -12.83 14.96
C ARG A 116 -22.80 -13.48 15.76
N ASP A 117 -22.64 -14.78 15.59
CA ASP A 117 -21.54 -15.54 16.23
C ASP A 117 -20.36 -15.64 15.29
N LYS A 118 -19.28 -14.87 15.60
CA LYS A 118 -18.05 -14.82 14.79
C LYS A 118 -17.25 -16.12 14.80
N THR A 119 -17.52 -17.03 15.72
CA THR A 119 -16.87 -18.34 15.77
C THR A 119 -17.57 -19.37 14.88
N ASN A 120 -18.84 -19.15 14.56
CA ASN A 120 -19.65 -20.06 13.75
C ASN A 120 -19.46 -19.79 12.25
N LEU A 121 -18.96 -20.76 11.51
CA LEU A 121 -18.80 -20.66 10.05
C LEU A 121 -20.07 -21.06 9.27
N CYS A 122 -21.02 -21.74 9.90
CA CYS A 122 -22.28 -22.17 9.30
C CYS A 122 -23.35 -21.07 9.45
N VAL A 123 -23.70 -20.43 8.35
CA VAL A 123 -24.67 -19.34 8.37
C VAL A 123 -25.90 -19.67 7.55
N ARG A 124 -27.07 -19.48 8.14
CA ARG A 124 -28.37 -19.75 7.50
C ARG A 124 -28.86 -18.56 6.70
N CYS A 125 -29.22 -18.80 5.45
CA CYS A 125 -29.95 -17.82 4.65
C CYS A 125 -31.47 -18.09 4.77
N THR A 126 -32.19 -17.14 5.34
CA THR A 126 -33.66 -17.27 5.52
C THR A 126 -34.41 -17.22 4.19
N ILE A 127 -33.94 -16.40 3.24
CA ILE A 127 -34.55 -16.25 1.90
C ILE A 127 -34.38 -17.55 1.10
N CYS A 128 -33.16 -18.09 1.02
CA CYS A 128 -32.96 -19.37 0.35
C CYS A 128 -33.70 -20.53 1.05
N THR A 129 -33.77 -20.50 2.36
CA THR A 129 -34.51 -21.50 3.13
C THR A 129 -36.01 -21.49 2.80
N ALA A 130 -36.61 -20.29 2.69
CA ALA A 130 -37.99 -20.14 2.30
C ALA A 130 -38.25 -20.61 0.86
N ASN A 131 -37.38 -20.19 -0.08
CA ASN A 131 -37.53 -20.52 -1.50
C ASN A 131 -37.32 -22.00 -1.80
N LYS A 132 -36.35 -22.64 -1.14
CA LYS A 132 -36.00 -24.06 -1.36
C LYS A 132 -36.83 -25.04 -0.52
N LYS A 133 -37.66 -24.54 0.40
CA LYS A 133 -38.47 -25.33 1.34
C LYS A 133 -37.64 -26.29 2.23
N HIS A 134 -36.33 -26.08 2.33
CA HIS A 134 -35.44 -26.75 3.27
C HIS A 134 -34.40 -25.77 3.79
N THR A 135 -33.80 -26.07 4.95
CA THR A 135 -32.79 -25.20 5.57
C THR A 135 -31.57 -25.05 4.65
N TYR A 136 -31.31 -23.84 4.18
CA TYR A 136 -30.15 -23.53 3.38
C TYR A 136 -29.10 -22.82 4.22
N ASN A 137 -27.99 -23.48 4.43
CA ASN A 137 -26.81 -22.97 5.12
C ASN A 137 -25.63 -22.86 4.16
N PHE A 138 -24.77 -21.89 4.39
CA PHE A 138 -23.51 -21.76 3.64
C PHE A 138 -22.34 -21.49 4.58
N CYS A 139 -21.15 -21.80 4.11
CA CYS A 139 -19.94 -21.55 4.87
C CYS A 139 -19.49 -20.09 4.73
N TRP A 140 -19.27 -19.45 5.86
CA TRP A 140 -18.79 -18.07 5.91
C TRP A 140 -17.37 -17.90 5.31
N SER A 141 -16.52 -18.92 5.40
CA SER A 141 -15.16 -18.89 4.89
C SER A 141 -15.08 -19.15 3.39
N CYS A 142 -15.54 -20.32 2.92
CA CYS A 142 -15.40 -20.70 1.51
C CYS A 142 -16.58 -20.31 0.61
N TRP A 143 -17.61 -19.67 1.16
CA TRP A 143 -18.78 -19.17 0.44
C TRP A 143 -19.49 -20.22 -0.44
N ARG A 144 -19.47 -21.49 -0.02
CA ARG A 144 -20.18 -22.60 -0.66
C ARG A 144 -21.25 -23.15 0.29
N GLU A 145 -22.24 -23.87 -0.24
CA GLU A 145 -23.23 -24.55 0.57
C GLU A 145 -22.57 -25.36 1.69
N TRP A 146 -23.13 -25.31 2.90
CA TRP A 146 -22.52 -25.91 4.08
C TRP A 146 -22.52 -27.43 4.00
N LYS A 147 -21.37 -28.04 4.24
CA LYS A 147 -21.21 -29.47 4.47
C LYS A 147 -20.64 -29.70 5.86
N GLY A 148 -21.33 -30.52 6.66
CA GLY A 148 -20.92 -30.88 8.01
C GLY A 148 -22.02 -30.63 9.05
N PRO A 149 -21.76 -30.96 10.32
CA PRO A 149 -22.70 -30.74 11.41
C PRO A 149 -22.91 -29.24 11.67
N THR A 150 -24.15 -28.89 11.98
CA THR A 150 -24.55 -27.48 12.17
C THR A 150 -24.41 -27.00 13.62
N HIS A 151 -24.22 -27.89 14.57
CA HIS A 151 -24.18 -27.59 16.00
C HIS A 151 -22.79 -27.26 16.55
N ASN A 152 -21.72 -27.51 15.80
CA ASN A 152 -20.35 -27.10 16.13
C ASN A 152 -19.63 -26.69 14.84
N ALA A 153 -20.03 -25.56 14.29
CA ALA A 153 -19.67 -25.16 12.95
C ALA A 153 -18.39 -24.33 12.88
N VAL A 154 -17.38 -24.68 13.69
CA VAL A 154 -16.02 -24.07 13.67
C VAL A 154 -15.21 -24.53 12.45
N ARG A 155 -15.57 -25.68 11.87
CA ARG A 155 -14.91 -26.23 10.66
C ARG A 155 -15.95 -26.62 9.63
N CYS A 156 -15.69 -26.28 8.39
CA CYS A 156 -16.49 -26.67 7.23
C CYS A 156 -15.90 -27.92 6.58
N SER A 157 -16.77 -28.86 6.20
CA SER A 157 -16.36 -30.11 5.52
C SER A 157 -16.30 -29.98 3.98
N ASN A 158 -16.37 -28.76 3.44
CA ASN A 158 -16.13 -28.52 2.02
C ASN A 158 -14.64 -28.68 1.70
N ASP A 159 -14.31 -29.42 0.64
CA ASP A 159 -12.94 -29.61 0.18
C ASP A 159 -12.23 -28.27 -0.05
N GLY A 160 -11.05 -28.09 0.54
CA GLY A 160 -10.29 -26.84 0.46
C GLY A 160 -10.88 -25.66 1.25
N CYS A 161 -11.86 -25.89 2.15
CA CYS A 161 -12.32 -24.85 3.06
C CYS A 161 -11.22 -24.51 4.07
N GLY A 162 -10.90 -23.21 4.18
CA GLY A 162 -9.77 -22.74 5.00
C GLY A 162 -8.42 -22.78 4.28
N GLN A 163 -8.34 -23.43 3.13
CA GLN A 163 -7.27 -23.21 2.18
C GLN A 163 -7.71 -22.08 1.25
N THR A 164 -7.11 -20.93 1.36
CA THR A 164 -7.21 -19.89 0.32
C THR A 164 -6.53 -20.44 -0.92
N THR A 165 -7.28 -21.14 -1.78
CA THR A 165 -6.83 -21.45 -3.12
C THR A 165 -6.90 -20.16 -3.93
N VAL A 166 -5.90 -19.33 -3.83
CA VAL A 166 -5.53 -18.43 -4.90
C VAL A 166 -4.74 -19.30 -5.87
N SER A 167 -5.38 -19.68 -6.96
CA SER A 167 -4.73 -20.37 -8.06
C SER A 167 -3.61 -19.49 -8.62
N GLY A 168 -2.41 -20.01 -8.70
CA GLY A 168 -1.37 -19.54 -9.61
C GLY A 168 -0.31 -18.60 -9.07
N ASP A 169 -0.61 -17.71 -8.09
CA ASP A 169 0.29 -16.61 -7.74
C ASP A 169 0.72 -16.63 -6.27
N ARG A 170 1.18 -17.75 -5.76
CA ARG A 170 1.67 -17.84 -4.39
C ARG A 170 3.18 -18.01 -4.36
N LEU A 171 3.85 -17.17 -3.56
CA LEU A 171 5.26 -17.33 -3.22
C LEU A 171 5.56 -18.76 -2.77
N LEU A 172 6.53 -19.38 -3.41
CA LEU A 172 7.02 -20.69 -3.05
C LEU A 172 7.99 -20.57 -1.86
N PRO A 173 7.76 -21.22 -0.72
CA PRO A 173 8.71 -21.23 0.38
C PRO A 173 9.91 -22.13 0.04
N CYS A 174 11.12 -21.75 0.47
CA CYS A 174 12.27 -22.62 0.38
C CYS A 174 12.14 -23.80 1.35
N THR A 175 12.80 -24.93 1.01
CA THR A 175 12.92 -26.06 1.95
C THR A 175 13.88 -25.69 3.10
N ALA A 176 13.71 -26.34 4.26
CA ALA A 176 14.61 -26.13 5.41
C ALA A 176 16.07 -26.45 5.05
N GLU A 177 16.27 -27.54 4.29
CA GLU A 177 17.60 -27.98 3.82
C GLU A 177 18.26 -26.97 2.88
N PHE A 178 17.47 -26.39 1.94
CA PHE A 178 17.98 -25.34 1.04
C PHE A 178 18.41 -24.10 1.85
N LYS A 179 17.55 -23.67 2.78
CA LYS A 179 17.84 -22.53 3.65
C LYS A 179 19.13 -22.73 4.45
N GLU A 180 19.26 -23.89 5.09
CA GLU A 180 20.42 -24.24 5.91
C GLU A 180 21.72 -24.27 5.10
N ARG A 181 21.66 -24.95 3.92
CA ARG A 181 22.78 -24.99 2.98
C ARG A 181 23.19 -23.63 2.49
N THR A 182 22.24 -22.77 2.12
CA THR A 182 22.49 -21.42 1.60
C THR A 182 23.10 -20.53 2.68
N LEU A 183 22.55 -20.55 3.90
CA LEU A 183 23.09 -19.81 5.04
C LEU A 183 24.51 -20.24 5.38
N ARG A 184 24.84 -21.55 5.26
CA ARG A 184 26.17 -22.07 5.52
C ARG A 184 27.18 -21.64 4.45
N ASN A 185 26.76 -21.70 3.18
CA ASN A 185 27.67 -21.50 2.03
C ASN A 185 27.87 -20.02 1.66
N LYS A 186 26.85 -19.17 1.90
CA LYS A 186 26.82 -17.75 1.50
C LYS A 186 26.70 -16.80 2.69
N LYS A 187 27.16 -17.21 3.85
CA LYS A 187 26.99 -16.50 5.11
C LYS A 187 27.37 -15.02 5.04
N ASP A 188 28.47 -14.72 4.37
CA ASP A 188 29.04 -13.37 4.28
C ASP A 188 28.44 -12.54 3.13
N ASP A 189 27.74 -13.20 2.18
CA ASP A 189 27.09 -12.58 1.02
C ASP A 189 25.60 -12.31 1.26
N ILE A 190 25.05 -12.69 2.42
CA ILE A 190 23.64 -12.53 2.74
C ILE A 190 23.47 -11.38 3.70
N TYR A 191 22.61 -10.41 3.32
CA TYR A 191 22.22 -9.35 4.24
C TYR A 191 21.64 -9.94 5.52
N PRO A 192 22.08 -9.44 6.71
CA PRO A 192 21.55 -9.90 7.98
C PRO A 192 20.05 -9.72 8.03
N MET A 193 19.32 -10.82 8.13
CA MET A 193 17.86 -10.80 8.30
C MET A 193 17.54 -11.03 9.76
N LYS A 194 16.63 -10.21 10.29
CA LYS A 194 16.04 -10.47 11.60
C LYS A 194 15.18 -11.73 11.53
N ASP A 195 15.22 -12.55 12.55
CA ASP A 195 14.37 -13.72 12.65
C ASP A 195 12.89 -13.35 12.48
N LYS A 196 12.06 -14.30 12.03
CA LYS A 196 10.60 -14.16 11.99
C LYS A 196 9.99 -14.06 13.40
N SER A 197 10.72 -13.45 14.34
CA SER A 197 10.23 -13.14 15.67
C SER A 197 9.08 -12.12 15.55
N SER A 198 8.27 -12.03 16.60
CA SER A 198 7.19 -11.06 16.74
C SER A 198 7.62 -9.59 16.53
N ASP A 199 8.92 -9.34 16.59
CA ASP A 199 9.49 -7.98 16.56
C ASP A 199 9.94 -7.50 15.19
N ARG A 200 10.06 -8.41 14.18
CA ARG A 200 10.42 -8.01 12.82
C ARG A 200 9.28 -7.28 12.14
N ARG A 201 9.49 -6.03 11.77
CA ARG A 201 8.50 -5.17 11.13
C ARG A 201 9.05 -4.60 9.82
N ARG A 202 8.71 -5.22 8.71
CA ARG A 202 9.05 -4.73 7.37
C ARG A 202 7.96 -3.81 6.84
N LEU A 203 8.34 -2.66 6.31
CA LEU A 203 7.40 -1.71 5.68
C LEU A 203 7.65 -1.61 4.18
N ALA A 204 6.58 -1.47 3.43
CA ALA A 204 6.59 -1.08 2.04
C ALA A 204 5.65 0.11 1.83
N LEU A 205 6.11 1.12 1.09
CA LEU A 205 5.29 2.23 0.62
C LEU A 205 4.95 2.00 -0.86
N LEU A 206 3.67 2.05 -1.20
CA LEU A 206 3.18 1.93 -2.56
C LEU A 206 2.34 3.16 -2.87
N ILE A 207 2.79 3.99 -3.82
CA ILE A 207 2.07 5.16 -4.30
C ILE A 207 1.60 4.90 -5.72
N ASN A 208 0.28 4.99 -5.94
CA ASN A 208 -0.34 4.74 -7.22
C ASN A 208 -1.26 5.89 -7.63
N ASN A 209 -0.81 6.71 -8.56
CA ASN A 209 -1.62 7.76 -9.14
C ASN A 209 -2.40 7.19 -10.33
N MET A 210 -3.71 7.20 -10.24
CA MET A 210 -4.62 6.61 -11.23
C MET A 210 -5.54 7.63 -11.87
N GLU A 211 -6.11 8.56 -11.09
CA GLU A 211 -7.04 9.59 -11.55
C GLU A 211 -6.36 10.96 -11.49
N PHE A 212 -6.24 11.64 -12.63
CA PHE A 212 -5.61 12.96 -12.74
C PHE A 212 -6.65 14.06 -12.92
N GLU A 213 -6.36 15.28 -12.46
CA GLU A 213 -7.29 16.44 -12.56
C GLU A 213 -7.69 16.80 -14.00
N ASN A 214 -6.89 16.43 -15.01
CA ASN A 214 -7.22 16.62 -16.44
C ASN A 214 -8.25 15.62 -16.98
N GLY A 215 -8.69 14.69 -16.14
CA GLY A 215 -9.58 13.62 -16.54
C GLY A 215 -8.84 12.41 -17.14
N ASP A 216 -7.52 12.42 -17.17
CA ASP A 216 -6.73 11.26 -17.59
C ASP A 216 -6.80 10.16 -16.52
N VAL A 217 -6.94 8.91 -16.95
CA VAL A 217 -7.08 7.74 -16.08
C VAL A 217 -6.10 6.66 -16.52
N ARG A 218 -5.27 6.22 -15.60
CA ARG A 218 -4.36 5.10 -15.83
C ARG A 218 -5.10 3.77 -15.69
N VAL A 219 -5.86 3.40 -16.72
CA VAL A 219 -6.65 2.17 -16.73
C VAL A 219 -5.77 0.94 -16.54
N GLY A 220 -6.16 0.01 -15.66
CA GLY A 220 -5.41 -1.19 -15.30
C GLY A 220 -4.37 -1.00 -14.19
N ALA A 221 -4.14 0.23 -13.72
CA ALA A 221 -3.20 0.48 -12.62
C ALA A 221 -3.64 -0.12 -11.29
N GLU A 222 -4.94 -0.36 -11.11
CA GLU A 222 -5.48 -1.08 -9.95
C GLU A 222 -5.06 -2.55 -9.93
N LYS A 223 -4.78 -3.15 -11.09
CA LYS A 223 -4.28 -4.53 -11.20
C LYS A 223 -2.83 -4.61 -10.73
N ASP A 224 -1.99 -3.69 -11.22
CA ASP A 224 -0.61 -3.56 -10.79
C ASP A 224 -0.51 -3.36 -9.27
N GLU A 225 -1.34 -2.47 -8.72
CA GLU A 225 -1.40 -2.23 -7.28
C GLU A 225 -1.75 -3.50 -6.50
N LEU A 226 -2.81 -4.20 -6.91
CA LEU A 226 -3.26 -5.41 -6.23
C LEU A 226 -2.19 -6.51 -6.27
N SER A 227 -1.55 -6.70 -7.42
CA SER A 227 -0.51 -7.71 -7.62
C SER A 227 0.72 -7.41 -6.77
N MET A 228 1.20 -6.16 -6.79
CA MET A 228 2.33 -5.73 -5.97
C MET A 228 2.02 -5.75 -4.47
N GLU A 229 0.84 -5.30 -4.06
CA GLU A 229 0.42 -5.37 -2.65
C GLU A 229 0.36 -6.82 -2.16
N THR A 230 -0.14 -7.74 -2.98
CA THR A 230 -0.21 -9.17 -2.67
C THR A 230 1.18 -9.78 -2.55
N LEU A 231 2.07 -9.49 -3.51
CA LEU A 231 3.45 -9.95 -3.48
C LEU A 231 4.19 -9.46 -2.23
N LEU A 232 4.15 -8.16 -1.96
CA LEU A 232 4.86 -7.56 -0.84
C LEU A 232 4.34 -8.08 0.52
N LYS A 233 3.02 -8.26 0.66
CA LYS A 233 2.44 -8.91 1.85
C LYS A 233 2.90 -10.37 1.99
N GLY A 234 2.99 -11.10 0.89
CA GLY A 234 3.52 -12.47 0.86
C GLY A 234 4.99 -12.53 1.30
N LEU A 235 5.80 -11.54 0.93
CA LEU A 235 7.18 -11.36 1.38
C LEU A 235 7.31 -10.90 2.83
N GLY A 236 6.19 -10.64 3.52
CA GLY A 236 6.16 -10.28 4.93
C GLY A 236 6.27 -8.78 5.21
N TYR A 237 5.94 -7.93 4.23
CA TYR A 237 5.87 -6.48 4.42
C TYR A 237 4.46 -6.02 4.84
N THR A 238 4.39 -5.05 5.73
CA THR A 238 3.20 -4.22 5.93
C THR A 238 3.20 -3.15 4.85
N VAL A 239 2.20 -3.16 3.96
CA VAL A 239 2.14 -2.29 2.79
C VAL A 239 1.26 -1.08 3.07
N LEU A 240 1.85 0.12 2.97
CA LEU A 240 1.15 1.40 2.99
C LEU A 240 0.82 1.75 1.53
N THR A 241 -0.44 1.64 1.14
CA THR A 241 -0.89 1.95 -0.22
C THR A 241 -1.60 3.30 -0.22
N LEU A 242 -1.01 4.28 -0.91
CA LEU A 242 -1.55 5.62 -1.08
C LEU A 242 -1.88 5.87 -2.56
N ARG A 243 -2.94 6.63 -2.84
CA ARG A 243 -3.42 6.85 -4.20
C ARG A 243 -3.64 8.33 -4.46
N ASP A 244 -3.43 8.71 -5.71
CA ASP A 244 -3.83 9.99 -6.27
C ASP A 244 -3.22 11.17 -5.49
N LEU A 245 -1.89 11.19 -5.40
CA LEU A 245 -1.11 12.22 -4.73
C LEU A 245 -0.55 13.24 -5.72
N THR A 246 -0.54 14.51 -5.31
CA THR A 246 0.31 15.55 -5.90
C THR A 246 1.79 15.28 -5.62
N ALA A 247 2.68 15.98 -6.28
CA ALA A 247 4.12 15.93 -5.98
C ALA A 247 4.39 16.26 -4.50
N GLN A 248 3.69 17.28 -3.96
CA GLN A 248 3.79 17.67 -2.56
C GLN A 248 3.27 16.56 -1.63
N GLY A 249 2.17 15.89 -2.00
CA GLY A 249 1.64 14.73 -1.28
C GLY A 249 2.60 13.55 -1.28
N MET A 250 3.26 13.27 -2.41
CA MET A 250 4.31 12.25 -2.52
C MET A 250 5.52 12.57 -1.63
N SER A 251 5.95 13.84 -1.61
CA SER A 251 7.03 14.30 -0.74
C SER A 251 6.69 14.14 0.75
N ALA A 252 5.46 14.47 1.14
CA ALA A 252 5.01 14.29 2.52
C ALA A 252 4.96 12.80 2.91
N ALA A 253 4.43 11.96 2.01
CA ALA A 253 4.37 10.52 2.21
C ALA A 253 5.75 9.88 2.37
N MET A 254 6.72 10.30 1.56
CA MET A 254 8.10 9.83 1.64
C MET A 254 8.78 10.23 2.96
N ARG A 255 8.60 11.47 3.40
CA ARG A 255 9.16 11.93 4.69
C ARG A 255 8.56 11.17 5.86
N ASP A 256 7.23 11.05 5.92
CA ASP A 256 6.56 10.32 6.99
C ASP A 256 6.93 8.82 6.97
N PHE A 257 7.09 8.23 5.78
CA PHE A 257 7.56 6.84 5.67
C PHE A 257 8.99 6.68 6.19
N ALA A 258 9.91 7.57 5.83
CA ALA A 258 11.31 7.52 6.25
C ALA A 258 11.48 7.61 7.77
N GLN A 259 10.59 8.34 8.45
CA GLN A 259 10.63 8.55 9.90
C GLN A 259 9.90 7.47 10.73
N ARG A 260 9.39 6.42 10.08
CA ARG A 260 8.67 5.34 10.78
C ARG A 260 9.58 4.56 11.72
N GLU A 261 9.13 4.41 12.96
CA GLU A 261 9.87 3.69 14.01
C GLU A 261 10.09 2.21 13.67
N GLU A 262 9.16 1.63 12.92
CA GLU A 262 9.20 0.23 12.50
C GLU A 262 10.46 -0.09 11.68
N HIS A 263 11.09 0.90 11.04
CA HIS A 263 12.34 0.73 10.31
C HIS A 263 13.50 0.27 11.20
N VAL A 264 13.51 0.62 12.46
CA VAL A 264 14.52 0.12 13.43
C VAL A 264 14.45 -1.39 13.56
N GLN A 265 13.22 -1.94 13.52
CA GLN A 265 12.97 -3.39 13.62
C GLN A 265 12.88 -4.08 12.23
N SER A 266 13.06 -3.34 11.16
CA SER A 266 13.10 -3.87 9.80
C SER A 266 14.50 -4.34 9.43
N ASP A 267 14.57 -5.25 8.46
CA ASP A 267 15.81 -5.66 7.79
C ASP A 267 15.90 -5.14 6.34
N SER A 268 14.82 -4.53 5.81
CA SER A 268 14.75 -3.98 4.47
C SER A 268 13.47 -3.16 4.29
N CYS A 269 13.36 -2.39 3.21
CA CYS A 269 12.11 -1.76 2.82
C CYS A 269 11.89 -1.82 1.29
N PHE A 270 10.63 -1.67 0.89
CA PHE A 270 10.25 -1.44 -0.50
C PHE A 270 9.57 -0.07 -0.64
N VAL A 271 9.86 0.61 -1.75
CA VAL A 271 9.16 1.83 -2.17
C VAL A 271 8.77 1.66 -3.63
N VAL A 272 7.48 1.76 -3.92
CA VAL A 272 6.92 1.54 -5.26
C VAL A 272 6.15 2.77 -5.69
N PHE A 273 6.52 3.35 -6.83
CA PHE A 273 5.82 4.45 -7.47
C PHE A 273 5.21 4.00 -8.78
N MET A 274 3.93 4.29 -8.96
CA MET A 274 3.17 4.06 -10.18
C MET A 274 2.45 5.34 -10.57
N SER A 275 2.90 6.02 -11.63
CA SER A 275 2.28 7.26 -12.11
C SER A 275 2.63 7.50 -13.59
N HIS A 276 2.12 8.58 -14.17
CA HIS A 276 2.74 9.19 -15.32
C HIS A 276 4.10 9.78 -14.92
N GLY A 277 4.97 10.02 -15.89
CA GLY A 277 6.26 10.63 -15.66
C GLY A 277 6.83 11.26 -16.93
N ASN A 278 7.89 12.00 -16.75
CA ASN A 278 8.67 12.61 -17.81
C ASN A 278 10.16 12.65 -17.43
N ALA A 279 10.99 13.31 -18.21
CA ALA A 279 12.43 13.44 -17.95
C ALA A 279 12.75 14.12 -16.61
N ALA A 280 11.85 14.98 -16.09
CA ALA A 280 12.06 15.71 -14.84
C ALA A 280 11.65 14.91 -13.59
N GLY A 281 10.82 13.86 -13.73
CA GLY A 281 10.39 13.01 -12.61
C GLY A 281 9.01 12.39 -12.76
N ILE A 282 8.43 12.07 -11.63
CA ILE A 282 7.13 11.39 -11.49
C ILE A 282 6.03 12.45 -11.42
N CYS A 283 4.98 12.33 -12.25
CA CYS A 283 3.88 13.28 -12.24
C CYS A 283 2.98 13.09 -11.02
N GLY A 284 2.69 14.19 -10.33
CA GLY A 284 1.55 14.27 -9.42
C GLY A 284 0.23 14.35 -10.20
N ILE A 285 -0.89 14.33 -9.49
CA ILE A 285 -2.22 14.32 -10.12
C ILE A 285 -2.69 15.71 -10.54
N SER A 286 -2.04 16.79 -10.08
CA SER A 286 -2.52 18.13 -10.34
C SER A 286 -2.08 18.66 -11.70
N ASN A 287 -3.01 19.30 -12.39
CA ASN A 287 -2.72 20.02 -13.64
C ASN A 287 -2.26 21.46 -13.39
N ARG A 288 -2.32 21.91 -12.16
CA ARG A 288 -1.96 23.26 -11.81
C ARG A 288 -0.46 23.43 -11.91
N VAL A 289 -0.09 24.51 -12.57
CA VAL A 289 1.26 25.04 -12.47
C VAL A 289 1.29 25.81 -11.15
N ASN A 290 2.27 25.53 -10.29
CA ASN A 290 2.40 26.25 -9.02
C ASN A 290 2.74 27.74 -9.26
N SER A 291 2.71 28.55 -8.19
CA SER A 291 3.02 30.00 -8.24
C SER A 291 4.36 30.32 -8.94
N ASN A 292 5.30 29.37 -8.95
CA ASN A 292 6.61 29.52 -9.58
C ASN A 292 6.68 28.98 -11.02
N GLY A 293 5.53 28.71 -11.65
CA GLY A 293 5.49 28.20 -13.03
C GLY A 293 5.93 26.75 -13.19
N LYS A 294 6.14 26.00 -12.09
CA LYS A 294 6.55 24.59 -12.13
C LYS A 294 5.33 23.67 -12.21
N LYS A 295 5.42 22.61 -13.03
CA LYS A 295 4.44 21.55 -13.10
C LYS A 295 4.49 20.69 -11.83
N ASP A 296 3.41 19.98 -11.55
CA ASP A 296 3.29 19.03 -10.42
C ASP A 296 4.14 17.77 -10.66
N ILE A 297 5.46 17.90 -10.44
CA ILE A 297 6.46 16.86 -10.68
C ILE A 297 7.21 16.58 -9.39
N PHE A 298 7.22 15.31 -8.98
CA PHE A 298 8.02 14.79 -7.88
C PHE A 298 9.38 14.31 -8.40
N SER A 299 10.46 14.91 -7.87
CA SER A 299 11.82 14.50 -8.26
C SER A 299 12.17 13.14 -7.68
N THR A 300 12.75 12.27 -8.50
CA THR A 300 13.25 10.96 -8.03
C THR A 300 14.38 11.10 -7.00
N ASP A 301 15.13 12.21 -7.03
CA ASP A 301 16.21 12.49 -6.06
C ASP A 301 15.67 12.63 -4.63
N GLU A 302 14.41 13.09 -4.49
CA GLU A 302 13.77 13.19 -3.19
C GLU A 302 13.59 11.83 -2.50
N ILE A 303 13.43 10.74 -3.27
CA ILE A 303 13.36 9.38 -2.74
C ILE A 303 14.68 9.04 -2.03
N TYR A 304 15.80 9.29 -2.70
CA TYR A 304 17.13 9.01 -2.16
C TYR A 304 17.44 9.91 -0.97
N ASN A 305 17.06 11.19 -1.04
CA ASN A 305 17.23 12.13 0.07
C ASN A 305 16.43 11.71 1.31
N CYS A 306 15.19 11.26 1.16
CA CYS A 306 14.39 10.77 2.28
C CYS A 306 14.93 9.48 2.90
N LEU A 307 15.53 8.59 2.07
CA LEU A 307 15.98 7.26 2.51
C LEU A 307 17.48 7.20 2.81
N ASN A 308 18.19 8.32 2.77
CA ASN A 308 19.60 8.37 3.14
C ASN A 308 19.81 8.10 4.64
N THR A 309 21.06 7.97 5.05
CA THR A 309 21.42 7.61 6.42
C THR A 309 21.04 8.68 7.45
N GLU A 310 21.00 9.93 7.05
CA GLU A 310 20.68 11.07 7.91
C GLU A 310 19.16 11.16 8.16
N ASN A 311 18.37 11.12 7.08
CA ASN A 311 16.92 11.30 7.15
C ASN A 311 16.14 10.01 7.50
N CYS A 312 16.77 8.83 7.33
CA CYS A 312 16.20 7.53 7.67
C CYS A 312 17.21 6.63 8.41
N PRO A 313 17.62 7.01 9.61
CA PRO A 313 18.64 6.26 10.37
C PRO A 313 18.20 4.83 10.69
N GLY A 314 16.90 4.57 10.79
CA GLY A 314 16.34 3.23 11.02
C GLY A 314 16.63 2.22 9.90
N LEU A 315 16.92 2.71 8.68
CA LEU A 315 17.30 1.89 7.52
C LEU A 315 18.80 1.98 7.17
N ARG A 316 19.64 2.48 8.08
CA ARG A 316 21.09 2.47 7.86
C ARG A 316 21.57 1.04 7.62
N ASP A 317 22.42 0.85 6.61
CA ASP A 317 23.02 -0.42 6.22
C ASP A 317 22.01 -1.55 5.90
N LYS A 318 20.78 -1.17 5.55
CA LYS A 318 19.70 -2.10 5.17
C LYS A 318 19.30 -1.91 3.72
N PRO A 319 18.97 -2.99 2.99
CA PRO A 319 18.50 -2.92 1.61
C PRO A 319 17.23 -2.07 1.48
N LYS A 320 17.24 -1.20 0.46
CA LYS A 320 16.11 -0.35 0.08
C LYS A 320 15.80 -0.64 -1.39
N VAL A 321 14.68 -1.28 -1.65
CA VAL A 321 14.26 -1.63 -3.01
C VAL A 321 13.29 -0.57 -3.50
N ILE A 322 13.68 0.11 -4.57
CA ILE A 322 12.89 1.21 -5.16
C ILE A 322 12.45 0.77 -6.56
N LEU A 323 11.14 0.74 -6.78
CA LEU A 323 10.52 0.42 -8.06
C LEU A 323 9.75 1.64 -8.56
N ILE A 324 10.05 2.09 -9.76
CA ILE A 324 9.39 3.23 -10.38
C ILE A 324 8.85 2.80 -11.74
N GLN A 325 7.52 2.76 -11.85
CA GLN A 325 6.82 2.58 -13.11
C GLN A 325 6.21 3.91 -13.56
N SER A 326 6.93 4.61 -14.40
CA SER A 326 6.51 5.85 -15.04
C SER A 326 7.21 6.00 -16.38
N CYS A 327 6.61 6.78 -17.29
CA CYS A 327 7.28 7.17 -18.52
C CYS A 327 8.50 8.02 -18.17
N ARG A 328 9.58 7.90 -18.97
CA ARG A 328 10.81 8.68 -18.78
C ARG A 328 11.31 9.19 -20.13
N GLY A 329 11.01 10.45 -20.43
CA GLY A 329 11.34 11.02 -21.73
C GLY A 329 10.56 10.35 -22.87
N ASP A 330 11.26 9.85 -23.87
CA ASP A 330 10.68 9.22 -25.07
C ASP A 330 10.22 7.76 -24.85
N THR A 331 10.44 7.22 -23.65
CA THR A 331 10.08 5.83 -23.33
C THR A 331 8.66 5.77 -22.75
N VAL A 332 7.78 5.03 -23.41
CA VAL A 332 6.39 4.84 -22.99
C VAL A 332 6.24 3.56 -22.20
N SER A 333 5.55 3.64 -21.08
CA SER A 333 5.19 2.46 -20.27
C SER A 333 3.79 1.98 -20.67
N TYR A 334 3.72 0.81 -21.32
CA TYR A 334 2.46 0.19 -21.72
C TYR A 334 1.76 -0.52 -20.56
N ARG A 335 0.43 -0.54 -20.61
CA ARG A 335 -0.41 -1.23 -19.64
C ARG A 335 -1.66 -1.79 -20.31
N ASN A 336 -1.97 -3.04 -20.01
CA ASN A 336 -3.18 -3.70 -20.45
C ASN A 336 -4.32 -3.43 -19.44
N PRO A 337 -5.49 -2.94 -19.88
CA PRO A 337 -6.61 -2.68 -18.97
C PRO A 337 -7.11 -3.89 -18.16
N LYS A 338 -6.89 -5.11 -18.66
CA LYS A 338 -7.36 -6.34 -18.01
C LYS A 338 -6.34 -6.97 -17.08
N THR A 339 -5.06 -6.83 -17.40
CA THR A 339 -3.98 -7.55 -16.72
C THR A 339 -3.00 -6.64 -15.96
N GLY A 340 -2.95 -5.37 -16.25
CA GLY A 340 -1.96 -4.44 -15.74
C GLY A 340 -0.76 -4.28 -16.68
N SER A 341 0.38 -3.83 -16.16
CA SER A 341 1.62 -3.68 -16.92
C SER A 341 2.42 -4.97 -16.96
N ASP A 342 3.01 -5.27 -18.09
CA ASP A 342 3.90 -6.43 -18.25
C ASP A 342 5.03 -6.36 -17.21
N PHE A 343 5.63 -5.19 -17.00
CA PHE A 343 6.69 -4.98 -16.01
C PHE A 343 6.35 -5.50 -14.60
N PHE A 344 5.17 -5.18 -14.06
CA PHE A 344 4.80 -5.69 -12.73
C PHE A 344 4.34 -7.13 -12.76
N GLN A 345 3.76 -7.60 -13.86
CA GLN A 345 3.41 -9.01 -14.00
C GLN A 345 4.65 -9.90 -14.01
N ASP A 346 5.66 -9.52 -14.78
CA ASP A 346 6.93 -10.24 -14.85
C ASP A 346 7.63 -10.26 -13.49
N ILE A 347 7.67 -9.12 -12.77
CA ILE A 347 8.20 -9.06 -11.41
C ILE A 347 7.44 -10.03 -10.49
N VAL A 348 6.11 -9.97 -10.48
CA VAL A 348 5.28 -10.81 -9.60
C VAL A 348 5.45 -12.28 -9.94
N GLU A 349 5.47 -12.63 -11.23
CA GLU A 349 5.66 -14.01 -11.68
C GLU A 349 7.04 -14.56 -11.24
N ILE A 350 8.11 -13.82 -11.51
CA ILE A 350 9.47 -14.24 -11.18
C ILE A 350 9.67 -14.32 -9.67
N PHE A 351 9.18 -13.34 -8.90
CA PHE A 351 9.28 -13.39 -7.45
C PHE A 351 8.49 -14.56 -6.85
N ASN A 352 7.28 -14.84 -7.34
CA ASN A 352 6.49 -15.97 -6.87
C ASN A 352 7.20 -17.31 -7.10
N LYS A 353 7.89 -17.45 -8.23
CA LYS A 353 8.58 -18.69 -8.60
C LYS A 353 9.97 -18.85 -7.96
N HIS A 354 10.72 -17.76 -7.81
CA HIS A 354 12.16 -17.81 -7.56
C HIS A 354 12.65 -17.06 -6.31
N ALA A 355 11.78 -16.28 -5.61
CA ALA A 355 12.22 -15.52 -4.43
C ALA A 355 12.75 -16.40 -3.27
N HIS A 356 12.47 -17.70 -3.30
CA HIS A 356 12.96 -18.64 -2.30
C HIS A 356 14.40 -19.14 -2.56
N GLU A 357 14.96 -18.90 -3.75
CA GLU A 357 16.27 -19.44 -4.16
C GLU A 357 17.23 -18.40 -4.70
N ASP A 358 16.72 -17.32 -5.32
CA ASP A 358 17.52 -16.33 -6.00
C ASP A 358 17.79 -15.10 -5.14
N HIS A 359 18.96 -14.47 -5.41
CA HIS A 359 19.26 -13.13 -4.90
C HIS A 359 18.36 -12.08 -5.58
N ILE A 360 18.09 -10.99 -4.89
CA ILE A 360 17.13 -9.96 -5.36
C ILE A 360 17.53 -9.37 -6.73
N GLU A 361 18.81 -9.17 -6.98
CA GLU A 361 19.30 -8.69 -8.29
C GLU A 361 19.02 -9.69 -9.40
N GLU A 362 19.17 -10.99 -9.13
CA GLU A 362 18.88 -12.05 -10.08
C GLU A 362 17.39 -12.14 -10.39
N LEU A 363 16.53 -11.92 -9.40
CA LEU A 363 15.08 -11.84 -9.61
C LEU A 363 14.72 -10.71 -10.57
N PHE A 364 15.28 -9.51 -10.36
CA PHE A 364 15.06 -8.39 -11.29
C PHE A 364 15.66 -8.65 -12.66
N ARG A 365 16.85 -9.23 -12.73
CA ARG A 365 17.46 -9.60 -14.01
C ARG A 365 16.60 -10.57 -14.81
N LYS A 366 16.02 -11.58 -14.16
CA LYS A 366 15.08 -12.52 -14.80
C LYS A 366 13.80 -11.82 -15.25
N ALA A 367 13.21 -10.97 -14.41
CA ALA A 367 12.00 -10.22 -14.76
C ALA A 367 12.22 -9.26 -15.95
N MET A 368 13.41 -8.66 -16.06
CA MET A 368 13.74 -7.76 -17.17
C MET A 368 14.12 -8.49 -18.47
N SER A 369 14.20 -9.80 -18.47
CA SER A 369 14.55 -10.63 -19.64
C SER A 369 13.34 -11.34 -20.26
N LEU A 370 12.14 -11.18 -19.67
CA LEU A 370 10.87 -11.65 -20.22
C LEU A 370 10.28 -10.62 -21.19
#